data_51c2124ab25800f71e03e4e839d9697a
#
_entry.id   51c2124ab25800f71e03e4e839d9697a
#
_cell.length_a   1.000
_cell.length_b   1.000
_cell.length_c   1.000
_cell.angle_alpha   90.00
_cell.angle_beta   90.00
_cell.angle_gamma   90.00
#
_symmetry.space_group_name_H-M   'P 1'
#
loop_
_entity.id
_entity.type
_entity.pdbx_description
1 polymer ?
#
loop_
_entity_poly.entity_id
_entity_poly.type
_entity_poly.pdbx_seq_one_letter_code
_entity_poly.pdbx_strand_id
1 'polypeptide(L)'
;RRQRQMCIRDSADMAKEMGEGNYYSDLNRRMAQFELTLLDWAEKHKGSKKYVAFADKCWPAFPSQFGFEPCYVNSRLVSRGIPVSCEVDIYGALSEYIGLCISADAVTLLDINNSVPQYIYDEDIKGKYDYALTDTFMGFHCGNTPECKMCSTRAVKYQLIQHRLLEPAGSDPDFTRGTLEGDIAASDITFYRLQCDSEGELRAYIAEGEILDVPTRSFGGIGIFAIPEMGRFYRHVLVEKRYPHHGAVAFGHYGKLLFDLFRYLGIKDIGFNQPKGMFCLLYTSPSPR
;
A
#
# COMPACT_ATOMS: atom_id res chain seq x y z
N ARG A 1 14.84 -31.15 -6.22
CA ARG A 1 14.23 -31.16 -7.56
C ARG A 1 12.91 -30.37 -7.62
N ARG A 2 11.94 -30.60 -6.72
CA ARG A 2 10.62 -29.93 -6.71
C ARG A 2 10.76 -28.41 -6.59
N GLN A 3 11.49 -27.89 -5.61
CA GLN A 3 11.75 -26.43 -5.44
C GLN A 3 12.41 -25.80 -6.68
N ARG A 4 13.39 -26.49 -7.31
CA ARG A 4 14.02 -25.98 -8.52
C ARG A 4 13.06 -25.89 -9.71
N GLN A 5 12.15 -26.85 -9.87
CA GLN A 5 11.12 -26.81 -10.90
C GLN A 5 10.09 -25.71 -10.65
N MET A 6 9.69 -25.51 -9.39
CA MET A 6 8.81 -24.40 -9.00
C MET A 6 9.47 -23.05 -9.29
N CYS A 7 10.73 -22.85 -8.87
CA CYS A 7 11.46 -21.61 -9.14
C CYS A 7 11.59 -21.29 -10.65
N ILE A 8 11.78 -22.28 -11.51
CA ILE A 8 11.81 -22.07 -12.96
C ILE A 8 10.44 -21.64 -13.48
N ARG A 9 9.37 -22.26 -13.02
CA ARG A 9 8.00 -21.89 -13.41
C ARG A 9 7.67 -20.48 -12.95
N ASP A 10 7.93 -20.15 -11.69
CA ASP A 10 7.60 -18.85 -11.12
C ASP A 10 8.44 -17.71 -11.74
N SER A 11 9.71 -17.98 -12.12
CA SER A 11 10.49 -17.00 -12.88
C SER A 11 9.94 -16.77 -14.30
N ALA A 12 9.38 -17.79 -14.93
CA ALA A 12 8.69 -17.66 -16.22
C ALA A 12 7.34 -16.92 -16.07
N ASP A 13 6.62 -17.16 -14.97
CA ASP A 13 5.40 -16.44 -14.64
C ASP A 13 5.67 -14.96 -14.43
N MET A 14 6.75 -14.57 -13.71
CA MET A 14 7.19 -13.19 -13.55
C MET A 14 7.50 -12.52 -14.91
N ALA A 15 8.21 -13.24 -15.81
CA ALA A 15 8.50 -12.72 -17.13
C ALA A 15 7.23 -12.48 -17.95
N LYS A 16 6.27 -13.40 -17.88
CA LYS A 16 4.98 -13.28 -18.57
C LYS A 16 4.11 -12.15 -18.00
N GLU A 17 4.07 -12.04 -16.68
CA GLU A 17 3.28 -11.02 -15.95
C GLU A 17 3.72 -9.61 -16.30
N MET A 18 5.02 -9.38 -16.37
CA MET A 18 5.57 -8.06 -16.64
C MET A 18 5.79 -7.78 -18.14
N GLY A 19 5.92 -8.80 -18.98
CA GLY A 19 6.13 -8.63 -20.43
C GLY A 19 7.27 -7.65 -20.71
N GLU A 20 6.99 -6.61 -21.50
CA GLU A 20 7.97 -5.55 -21.83
C GLU A 20 8.41 -4.70 -20.63
N GLY A 21 7.62 -4.67 -19.56
CA GLY A 21 7.98 -4.02 -18.30
C GLY A 21 9.00 -4.77 -17.45
N ASN A 22 9.47 -5.93 -17.89
CA ASN A 22 10.47 -6.73 -17.16
C ASN A 22 11.91 -6.30 -17.52
N TYR A 23 12.31 -5.12 -17.06
CA TYR A 23 13.63 -4.55 -17.43
C TYR A 23 14.81 -5.29 -16.83
N TYR A 24 14.60 -6.08 -15.78
CA TYR A 24 15.65 -6.82 -15.06
C TYR A 24 15.35 -8.31 -15.00
N SER A 25 15.14 -8.93 -16.15
CA SER A 25 14.80 -10.36 -16.27
C SER A 25 15.87 -11.30 -15.70
N ASP A 26 17.11 -10.85 -15.57
CA ASP A 26 18.21 -11.53 -14.89
C ASP A 26 17.94 -11.79 -13.41
N LEU A 27 17.11 -10.95 -12.76
CA LEU A 27 16.71 -11.09 -11.36
C LEU A 27 15.57 -12.09 -11.14
N ASN A 28 14.78 -12.42 -12.16
CA ASN A 28 13.56 -13.22 -11.99
C ASN A 28 13.79 -14.51 -11.19
N ARG A 29 14.90 -15.18 -11.42
CA ARG A 29 15.20 -16.43 -10.70
C ARG A 29 15.47 -16.21 -9.22
N ARG A 30 16.14 -15.12 -8.85
CA ARG A 30 16.43 -14.77 -7.46
C ARG A 30 15.16 -14.31 -6.75
N MET A 31 14.37 -13.47 -7.40
CA MET A 31 13.07 -13.00 -6.90
C MET A 31 12.10 -14.17 -6.72
N ALA A 32 12.00 -15.08 -7.69
CA ALA A 32 11.18 -16.29 -7.56
C ALA A 32 11.63 -17.20 -6.42
N GLN A 33 12.94 -17.35 -6.19
CA GLN A 33 13.46 -18.10 -5.05
C GLN A 33 13.08 -17.45 -3.72
N PHE A 34 13.14 -16.13 -3.63
CA PHE A 34 12.73 -15.38 -2.46
C PHE A 34 11.22 -15.51 -2.21
N GLU A 35 10.39 -15.33 -3.24
CA GLU A 35 8.94 -15.51 -3.15
C GLU A 35 8.56 -16.90 -2.62
N LEU A 36 9.14 -17.96 -3.20
CA LEU A 36 8.91 -19.32 -2.75
C LEU A 36 9.35 -19.55 -1.30
N THR A 37 10.42 -18.93 -0.88
CA THR A 37 10.90 -19.00 0.52
C THR A 37 9.89 -18.39 1.47
N LEU A 38 9.31 -17.24 1.12
CA LEU A 38 8.29 -16.58 1.94
C LEU A 38 6.97 -17.37 1.94
N LEU A 39 6.57 -17.95 0.80
CA LEU A 39 5.39 -18.81 0.72
C LEU A 39 5.54 -20.08 1.57
N ASP A 40 6.68 -20.76 1.50
CA ASP A 40 6.97 -21.92 2.33
C ASP A 40 6.99 -21.55 3.82
N TRP A 41 7.55 -20.38 4.15
CA TRP A 41 7.58 -19.89 5.51
C TRP A 41 6.19 -19.55 6.04
N ALA A 42 5.38 -18.85 5.24
CA ALA A 42 4.00 -18.53 5.58
C ALA A 42 3.19 -19.81 5.82
N GLU A 43 3.27 -20.81 4.92
CA GLU A 43 2.56 -22.09 5.06
C GLU A 43 2.98 -22.83 6.32
N LYS A 44 4.26 -22.85 6.64
CA LYS A 44 4.81 -23.51 7.81
C LYS A 44 4.35 -22.88 9.14
N HIS A 45 4.15 -21.55 9.15
CA HIS A 45 3.91 -20.81 10.39
C HIS A 45 2.46 -20.32 10.57
N LYS A 46 1.62 -20.35 9.55
CA LYS A 46 0.22 -19.89 9.66
C LYS A 46 -0.64 -20.74 10.62
N GLY A 47 -0.27 -21.98 10.89
CA GLY A 47 -1.06 -22.90 11.70
C GLY A 47 -2.46 -23.14 11.12
N SER A 48 -3.49 -22.91 11.93
CA SER A 48 -4.89 -23.03 11.52
C SER A 48 -5.49 -21.74 10.94
N LYS A 49 -4.69 -20.68 10.80
CA LYS A 49 -5.18 -19.39 10.31
C LYS A 49 -5.34 -19.40 8.79
N LYS A 50 -6.35 -18.67 8.30
CA LYS A 50 -6.61 -18.54 6.85
C LYS A 50 -5.61 -17.59 6.18
N TYR A 51 -5.31 -16.48 6.83
CA TYR A 51 -4.45 -15.42 6.30
C TYR A 51 -3.17 -15.26 7.12
N VAL A 52 -2.14 -14.75 6.46
CA VAL A 52 -0.85 -14.37 7.02
C VAL A 52 -0.49 -13.00 6.49
N ALA A 53 0.20 -12.20 7.27
CA ALA A 53 0.80 -10.94 6.82
C ALA A 53 2.26 -10.89 7.28
N PHE A 54 3.08 -10.18 6.53
CA PHE A 54 4.47 -9.90 6.88
C PHE A 54 4.66 -8.41 7.18
N ALA A 55 5.64 -8.09 8.01
CA ALA A 55 6.22 -6.77 8.14
C ALA A 55 7.72 -6.92 7.86
N ASP A 56 8.16 -6.55 6.67
CA ASP A 56 9.51 -6.79 6.21
C ASP A 56 10.45 -5.60 6.46
N LYS A 57 11.74 -5.89 6.56
CA LYS A 57 12.77 -4.86 6.68
C LYS A 57 13.43 -4.62 5.32
N CYS A 58 12.72 -3.93 4.43
CA CYS A 58 13.22 -3.62 3.08
C CYS A 58 14.36 -2.60 3.12
N TRP A 59 14.29 -1.59 3.96
CA TRP A 59 15.18 -0.44 3.96
C TRP A 59 16.13 -0.41 5.17
N PRO A 60 17.42 -0.04 5.02
CA PRO A 60 18.23 -0.06 3.79
C PRO A 60 18.97 -1.39 3.60
N ALA A 61 18.78 -2.35 4.50
CA ALA A 61 19.63 -3.53 4.63
C ALA A 61 19.34 -4.62 3.59
N PHE A 62 18.10 -4.72 3.10
CA PHE A 62 17.71 -5.83 2.24
C PHE A 62 18.50 -5.87 0.92
N PRO A 63 18.53 -4.78 0.12
CA PRO A 63 19.22 -4.84 -1.18
C PRO A 63 20.71 -5.11 -1.06
N SER A 64 21.39 -4.56 -0.07
CA SER A 64 22.82 -4.83 0.15
C SER A 64 23.11 -6.28 0.55
N GLN A 65 22.16 -6.97 1.22
CA GLN A 65 22.33 -8.38 1.63
C GLN A 65 21.89 -9.36 0.55
N PHE A 66 20.82 -9.06 -0.15
CA PHE A 66 20.20 -9.97 -1.13
C PHE A 66 20.48 -9.60 -2.58
N GLY A 67 21.01 -8.40 -2.84
CA GLY A 67 21.40 -7.90 -4.15
C GLY A 67 20.20 -7.63 -5.08
N PHE A 68 19.05 -7.29 -4.53
CA PHE A 68 17.85 -6.79 -5.22
C PHE A 68 16.87 -6.21 -4.20
N GLU A 69 15.94 -5.39 -4.64
CA GLU A 69 14.83 -4.87 -3.83
C GLU A 69 13.69 -5.88 -3.72
N PRO A 70 13.06 -6.05 -2.55
CA PRO A 70 11.97 -7.03 -2.36
C PRO A 70 10.63 -6.58 -2.94
N CYS A 71 10.49 -5.32 -3.36
CA CYS A 71 9.21 -4.66 -3.61
C CYS A 71 8.32 -5.40 -4.61
N TYR A 72 8.88 -5.84 -5.76
CA TYR A 72 8.09 -6.60 -6.73
C TYR A 72 7.65 -7.96 -6.18
N VAL A 73 8.48 -8.63 -5.41
CA VAL A 73 8.10 -9.89 -4.75
C VAL A 73 7.00 -9.63 -3.72
N ASN A 74 7.12 -8.57 -2.92
CA ASN A 74 6.09 -8.17 -1.95
C ASN A 74 4.76 -7.87 -2.65
N SER A 75 4.78 -7.13 -3.76
CA SER A 75 3.62 -6.86 -4.61
C SER A 75 2.92 -8.15 -5.07
N ARG A 76 3.68 -9.14 -5.52
CA ARG A 76 3.15 -10.45 -5.94
C ARG A 76 2.53 -11.24 -4.78
N LEU A 77 3.15 -11.19 -3.61
CA LEU A 77 2.60 -11.83 -2.40
C LEU A 77 1.26 -11.20 -2.01
N VAL A 78 1.18 -9.86 -2.05
CA VAL A 78 -0.06 -9.14 -1.77
C VAL A 78 -1.15 -9.50 -2.77
N SER A 79 -0.84 -9.59 -4.06
CA SER A 79 -1.76 -10.06 -5.10
C SER A 79 -2.26 -11.49 -4.86
N ARG A 80 -1.49 -12.30 -4.12
CA ARG A 80 -1.85 -13.67 -3.71
C ARG A 80 -2.54 -13.74 -2.34
N GLY A 81 -2.92 -12.61 -1.76
CA GLY A 81 -3.59 -12.54 -0.47
C GLY A 81 -2.66 -12.71 0.73
N ILE A 82 -1.39 -12.34 0.60
CA ILE A 82 -0.42 -12.29 1.68
C ILE A 82 0.11 -10.87 1.79
N PRO A 83 -0.49 -10.01 2.63
CA PRO A 83 -0.03 -8.64 2.83
C PRO A 83 1.41 -8.58 3.31
N VAL A 84 2.16 -7.61 2.77
CA VAL A 84 3.54 -7.35 3.16
C VAL A 84 3.74 -5.86 3.38
N SER A 85 3.74 -5.45 4.64
CA SER A 85 4.05 -4.09 5.03
C SER A 85 5.55 -3.84 5.03
N CYS A 86 5.98 -2.79 4.37
CA CYS A 86 7.37 -2.35 4.37
C CYS A 86 7.78 -1.72 5.70
N GLU A 87 9.12 -1.57 5.88
CA GLU A 87 9.74 -0.80 6.96
C GLU A 87 9.43 -1.30 8.37
N VAL A 88 9.13 -2.61 8.48
CA VAL A 88 8.76 -3.27 9.75
C VAL A 88 7.53 -2.62 10.41
N ASP A 89 6.63 -2.08 9.61
CA ASP A 89 5.40 -1.48 10.12
C ASP A 89 4.39 -2.56 10.55
N ILE A 90 4.51 -3.00 11.80
CA ILE A 90 3.67 -4.07 12.35
C ILE A 90 2.19 -3.66 12.40
N TYR A 91 1.89 -2.40 12.72
CA TYR A 91 0.50 -1.91 12.71
C TYR A 91 -0.03 -1.70 11.29
N GLY A 92 0.85 -1.39 10.33
CA GLY A 92 0.54 -1.44 8.92
C GLY A 92 0.16 -2.85 8.48
N ALA A 93 0.98 -3.85 8.79
CA ALA A 93 0.71 -5.25 8.49
C ALA A 93 -0.60 -5.75 9.13
N LEU A 94 -0.88 -5.35 10.38
CA LEU A 94 -2.14 -5.66 11.04
C LEU A 94 -3.33 -4.99 10.36
N SER A 95 -3.18 -3.74 9.92
CA SER A 95 -4.21 -3.03 9.18
C SER A 95 -4.50 -3.69 7.84
N GLU A 96 -3.46 -4.02 7.06
CA GLU A 96 -3.61 -4.76 5.80
C GLU A 96 -4.22 -6.14 6.01
N TYR A 97 -3.82 -6.87 7.07
CA TYR A 97 -4.43 -8.16 7.42
C TYR A 97 -5.94 -8.04 7.68
N ILE A 98 -6.36 -7.02 8.41
CA ILE A 98 -7.77 -6.73 8.67
C ILE A 98 -8.49 -6.43 7.35
N GLY A 99 -7.92 -5.60 6.50
CA GLY A 99 -8.49 -5.28 5.20
C GLY A 99 -8.67 -6.49 4.30
N LEU A 100 -7.66 -7.36 4.24
CA LEU A 100 -7.76 -8.62 3.50
C LEU A 100 -8.89 -9.51 4.05
N CYS A 101 -9.04 -9.59 5.38
CA CYS A 101 -10.11 -10.38 5.99
C CYS A 101 -11.51 -9.85 5.64
N ILE A 102 -11.65 -8.53 5.50
CA ILE A 102 -12.92 -7.86 5.21
C ILE A 102 -13.25 -7.90 3.73
N SER A 103 -12.30 -7.52 2.88
CA SER A 103 -12.52 -7.40 1.43
C SER A 103 -12.41 -8.72 0.70
N ALA A 104 -11.65 -9.69 1.25
CA ALA A 104 -11.19 -10.89 0.56
C ALA A 104 -10.48 -10.59 -0.78
N ASP A 105 -9.89 -9.41 -0.90
CA ASP A 105 -9.18 -8.88 -2.05
C ASP A 105 -7.82 -8.31 -1.63
N ALA A 106 -6.95 -8.05 -2.59
CA ALA A 106 -5.65 -7.45 -2.36
C ALA A 106 -5.79 -6.08 -1.66
N VAL A 107 -4.87 -5.79 -0.77
CA VAL A 107 -4.76 -4.54 -0.01
C VAL A 107 -3.38 -3.96 -0.22
N THR A 108 -3.11 -2.74 0.21
CA THR A 108 -1.76 -2.18 0.18
C THR A 108 -1.53 -1.22 1.33
N LEU A 109 -0.26 -0.96 1.63
CA LEU A 109 0.18 0.10 2.54
C LEU A 109 0.77 1.23 1.71
N LEU A 110 0.33 2.45 1.93
CA LEU A 110 0.81 3.63 1.21
C LEU A 110 1.08 4.80 2.15
N ASP A 111 2.02 5.65 1.75
CA ASP A 111 2.28 6.92 2.39
C ASP A 111 1.27 7.97 1.93
N ILE A 112 0.84 8.83 2.84
CA ILE A 112 0.42 10.18 2.45
C ILE A 112 1.70 10.95 2.16
N ASN A 113 2.17 10.86 0.93
CA ASN A 113 3.50 11.33 0.58
C ASN A 113 3.55 12.86 0.40
N ASN A 114 2.73 13.37 -0.51
CA ASN A 114 2.79 14.77 -0.93
C ASN A 114 1.42 15.29 -1.36
N SER A 115 1.28 16.61 -1.38
CA SER A 115 0.17 17.26 -2.09
C SER A 115 0.27 16.96 -3.59
N VAL A 116 -0.87 16.90 -4.26
CA VAL A 116 -0.88 16.87 -5.73
C VAL A 116 -0.29 18.18 -6.25
N PRO A 117 0.67 18.15 -7.19
CA PRO A 117 1.20 19.36 -7.80
C PRO A 117 0.11 20.21 -8.45
N GLN A 118 0.18 21.53 -8.26
CA GLN A 118 -0.86 22.45 -8.73
C GLN A 118 -1.14 22.29 -10.23
N TYR A 119 -0.12 22.07 -11.06
CA TYR A 119 -0.30 21.91 -12.49
C TYR A 119 -1.07 20.63 -12.86
N ILE A 120 -0.85 19.51 -12.15
CA ILE A 120 -1.64 18.27 -12.34
C ILE A 120 -3.09 18.51 -11.94
N TYR A 121 -3.31 19.20 -10.80
CA TYR A 121 -4.64 19.54 -10.37
C TYR A 121 -5.39 20.39 -11.38
N ASP A 122 -4.77 21.46 -11.88
CA ASP A 122 -5.39 22.40 -12.81
C ASP A 122 -5.66 21.78 -14.20
N GLU A 123 -4.76 20.90 -14.68
CA GLU A 123 -4.87 20.24 -15.99
C GLU A 123 -5.81 19.02 -15.97
N ASP A 124 -5.73 18.20 -14.94
CA ASP A 124 -6.28 16.85 -14.98
C ASP A 124 -7.41 16.57 -13.97
N ILE A 125 -7.57 17.39 -12.94
CA ILE A 125 -8.55 17.16 -11.87
C ILE A 125 -9.65 18.22 -11.88
N LYS A 126 -9.26 19.48 -11.84
CA LYS A 126 -10.18 20.62 -11.73
C LYS A 126 -11.20 20.65 -12.86
N GLY A 127 -12.49 20.63 -12.50
CA GLY A 127 -13.59 20.61 -13.45
C GLY A 127 -13.86 19.27 -14.14
N LYS A 128 -13.04 18.24 -13.86
CA LYS A 128 -13.28 16.85 -14.29
C LYS A 128 -13.78 15.98 -13.14
N TYR A 129 -13.33 16.30 -11.92
CA TYR A 129 -13.72 15.65 -10.68
C TYR A 129 -14.23 16.68 -9.68
N ASP A 130 -15.12 16.27 -8.79
CA ASP A 130 -15.72 17.15 -7.77
C ASP A 130 -14.89 17.12 -6.47
N TYR A 131 -13.59 17.44 -6.59
CA TYR A 131 -12.66 17.52 -5.46
C TYR A 131 -11.88 18.83 -5.48
N ALA A 132 -11.71 19.44 -4.31
CA ALA A 132 -10.76 20.51 -4.13
C ALA A 132 -9.33 19.96 -4.09
N LEU A 133 -8.32 20.78 -4.37
CA LEU A 133 -6.91 20.38 -4.22
C LEU A 133 -6.60 19.82 -2.83
N THR A 134 -7.21 20.40 -1.80
CA THR A 134 -7.05 19.95 -0.40
C THR A 134 -7.70 18.61 -0.09
N ASP A 135 -8.50 18.08 -0.99
CA ASP A 135 -9.09 16.74 -0.88
C ASP A 135 -8.20 15.67 -1.51
N THR A 136 -7.13 16.08 -2.19
CA THR A 136 -6.25 15.18 -2.95
C THR A 136 -4.86 15.07 -2.35
N PHE A 137 -4.22 13.92 -2.54
CA PHE A 137 -2.82 13.69 -2.19
C PHE A 137 -2.19 12.63 -3.09
N MET A 138 -0.86 12.62 -3.15
CA MET A 138 -0.10 11.55 -3.78
C MET A 138 0.05 10.42 -2.79
N GLY A 139 -0.65 9.30 -3.00
CA GLY A 139 -0.44 8.06 -2.25
C GLY A 139 0.69 7.28 -2.90
N PHE A 140 1.76 7.02 -2.15
CA PHE A 140 3.00 6.50 -2.69
C PHE A 140 3.56 5.37 -1.84
N HIS A 141 4.16 4.38 -2.49
CA HIS A 141 5.16 3.51 -1.89
C HIS A 141 6.21 3.08 -2.91
N CYS A 142 7.33 2.52 -2.43
CA CYS A 142 8.46 2.17 -3.31
C CYS A 142 8.13 1.11 -4.37
N GLY A 143 7.03 0.35 -4.25
CA GLY A 143 6.64 -0.64 -5.25
C GLY A 143 6.14 -1.98 -4.68
N ASN A 144 5.61 -2.00 -3.45
CA ASN A 144 4.93 -3.16 -2.87
C ASN A 144 3.41 -3.19 -3.15
N THR A 145 2.86 -2.15 -3.78
CA THR A 145 1.47 -2.15 -4.23
C THR A 145 1.20 -3.38 -5.09
N PRO A 146 0.08 -4.11 -4.86
CA PRO A 146 -0.20 -5.33 -5.60
C PRO A 146 -0.28 -5.07 -7.09
N GLU A 147 0.46 -5.85 -7.88
CA GLU A 147 0.58 -5.65 -9.32
C GLU A 147 -0.78 -5.72 -10.02
N CYS A 148 -1.72 -6.50 -9.50
CA CYS A 148 -3.08 -6.62 -10.01
C CYS A 148 -3.94 -5.35 -9.80
N LYS A 149 -3.48 -4.38 -9.00
CA LYS A 149 -4.12 -3.08 -8.77
C LYS A 149 -3.41 -1.92 -9.47
N MET A 150 -2.40 -2.23 -10.28
CA MET A 150 -1.64 -1.24 -11.04
C MET A 150 -2.07 -1.19 -12.51
N CYS A 151 -1.83 -0.06 -13.15
CA CYS A 151 -2.04 0.10 -14.58
C CYS A 151 -1.14 -0.84 -15.40
N SER A 152 -1.52 -1.11 -16.64
CA SER A 152 -0.78 -2.02 -17.54
C SER A 152 0.63 -1.55 -17.91
N THR A 153 0.91 -0.27 -17.70
CA THR A 153 2.23 0.35 -17.94
C THR A 153 3.26 0.10 -16.84
N ARG A 154 2.89 -0.65 -15.79
CA ARG A 154 3.79 -1.00 -14.70
C ARG A 154 5.03 -1.74 -15.18
N ALA A 155 6.15 -1.51 -14.49
CA ALA A 155 7.42 -2.13 -14.85
C ALA A 155 8.28 -2.45 -13.62
N VAL A 156 9.07 -3.52 -13.71
CA VAL A 156 10.13 -3.79 -12.73
C VAL A 156 11.31 -2.89 -13.02
N LYS A 157 11.59 -1.99 -12.09
CA LYS A 157 12.64 -1.00 -12.17
C LYS A 157 13.59 -1.05 -10.98
N TYR A 158 14.30 0.03 -10.71
CA TYR A 158 15.16 0.20 -9.55
C TYR A 158 14.59 1.25 -8.60
N GLN A 159 14.89 1.13 -7.33
CA GLN A 159 14.45 2.08 -6.32
C GLN A 159 15.33 3.33 -6.36
N LEU A 160 14.79 4.40 -6.89
CA LEU A 160 15.51 5.64 -7.22
C LEU A 160 16.20 6.27 -6.01
N ILE A 161 15.54 6.28 -4.85
CA ILE A 161 16.09 6.92 -3.64
C ILE A 161 17.23 6.06 -3.09
N GLN A 162 17.07 4.75 -3.01
CA GLN A 162 18.13 3.85 -2.54
C GLN A 162 19.33 3.85 -3.49
N HIS A 163 19.09 3.86 -4.80
CA HIS A 163 20.17 3.99 -5.77
C HIS A 163 21.00 5.23 -5.51
N ARG A 164 20.38 6.39 -5.31
CA ARG A 164 21.08 7.64 -4.99
C ARG A 164 21.85 7.63 -3.67
N LEU A 165 21.40 6.84 -2.71
CA LEU A 165 21.99 6.80 -1.37
C LEU A 165 23.04 5.70 -1.20
N LEU A 166 22.89 4.57 -1.87
CA LEU A 166 23.62 3.35 -1.60
C LEU A 166 24.58 2.94 -2.73
N GLU A 167 24.38 3.45 -3.94
CA GLU A 167 25.21 3.13 -5.09
C GLU A 167 26.05 4.34 -5.54
N PRO A 168 27.15 4.14 -6.26
CA PRO A 168 27.98 5.25 -6.72
C PRO A 168 27.21 6.22 -7.61
N ALA A 169 27.42 7.51 -7.43
CA ALA A 169 26.73 8.53 -8.23
C ALA A 169 27.02 8.35 -9.74
N GLY A 170 25.96 8.26 -10.54
CA GLY A 170 26.05 8.09 -11.99
C GLY A 170 26.34 6.65 -12.45
N SER A 171 26.38 5.66 -11.54
CA SER A 171 26.45 4.25 -11.94
C SER A 171 25.11 3.75 -12.46
N ASP A 172 25.15 2.66 -13.23
CA ASP A 172 23.93 1.91 -13.52
C ASP A 172 23.45 1.21 -12.24
N PRO A 173 22.11 1.05 -12.06
CA PRO A 173 21.56 0.35 -10.90
C PRO A 173 22.04 -1.11 -10.84
N ASP A 174 22.49 -1.54 -9.66
CA ASP A 174 22.94 -2.91 -9.42
C ASP A 174 22.02 -3.61 -8.40
N PHE A 175 22.27 -3.45 -7.11
CA PHE A 175 21.51 -4.16 -6.07
C PHE A 175 20.20 -3.43 -5.67
N THR A 176 19.95 -2.23 -6.14
CA THR A 176 18.70 -1.49 -5.92
C THR A 176 17.61 -1.78 -6.96
N ARG A 177 17.82 -2.76 -7.85
CA ARG A 177 16.86 -3.23 -8.84
C ARG A 177 15.83 -4.18 -8.21
N GLY A 178 14.60 -4.21 -8.71
CA GLY A 178 13.55 -5.14 -8.28
C GLY A 178 12.32 -4.47 -7.64
N THR A 179 12.20 -3.15 -7.74
CA THR A 179 10.96 -2.44 -7.38
C THR A 179 9.93 -2.52 -8.49
N LEU A 180 8.65 -2.41 -8.17
CA LEU A 180 7.56 -2.30 -9.13
C LEU A 180 7.12 -0.84 -9.23
N GLU A 181 7.29 -0.24 -10.40
CA GLU A 181 6.95 1.16 -10.67
C GLU A 181 5.78 1.27 -11.62
N GLY A 182 4.86 2.18 -11.36
CA GLY A 182 3.73 2.52 -12.21
C GLY A 182 2.59 3.18 -11.44
N ASP A 183 1.62 3.71 -12.18
CA ASP A 183 0.41 4.28 -11.60
C ASP A 183 -0.51 3.18 -11.07
N ILE A 184 -1.15 3.44 -9.92
CA ILE A 184 -2.18 2.59 -9.36
C ILE A 184 -3.47 2.85 -10.15
N ALA A 185 -4.17 1.78 -10.52
CA ALA A 185 -5.39 1.88 -11.30
C ALA A 185 -6.50 2.60 -10.51
N ALA A 186 -7.29 3.39 -11.22
CA ALA A 186 -8.44 4.09 -10.65
C ALA A 186 -9.42 3.09 -10.02
N SER A 187 -9.88 3.41 -8.82
CA SER A 187 -10.83 2.58 -8.06
C SER A 187 -11.36 3.30 -6.84
N ASP A 188 -12.53 2.89 -6.37
CA ASP A 188 -12.98 3.22 -5.02
C ASP A 188 -12.03 2.64 -3.98
N ILE A 189 -11.84 3.35 -2.86
CA ILE A 189 -10.97 2.91 -1.77
C ILE A 189 -11.54 3.20 -0.39
N THR A 190 -11.07 2.42 0.57
CA THR A 190 -11.11 2.76 1.99
C THR A 190 -9.66 2.89 2.48
N PHE A 191 -9.32 4.09 2.93
CA PHE A 191 -8.03 4.43 3.53
C PHE A 191 -8.17 4.41 5.05
N TYR A 192 -7.37 3.60 5.73
CA TYR A 192 -7.55 3.37 7.16
C TYR A 192 -6.26 2.94 7.85
N ARG A 193 -6.24 3.04 9.16
CA ARG A 193 -5.15 2.51 9.97
C ARG A 193 -5.62 2.14 11.37
N LEU A 194 -5.09 1.06 11.89
CA LEU A 194 -5.08 0.70 13.30
C LEU A 194 -3.70 1.03 13.86
N GLN A 195 -3.65 1.65 15.03
CA GLN A 195 -2.41 2.08 15.69
C GLN A 195 -2.60 2.05 17.19
N CYS A 196 -1.55 1.81 17.96
CA CYS A 196 -1.60 2.09 19.40
C CYS A 196 -1.03 3.49 19.69
N ASP A 197 -1.51 4.11 20.76
CA ASP A 197 -0.94 5.35 21.27
C ASP A 197 0.24 5.09 22.22
N SER A 198 0.74 6.14 22.86
CA SER A 198 1.86 6.05 23.83
C SER A 198 1.51 5.29 25.11
N GLU A 199 0.23 5.11 25.40
CA GLU A 199 -0.30 4.42 26.59
C GLU A 199 -0.64 2.96 26.32
N GLY A 200 -0.50 2.53 25.04
CA GLY A 200 -0.80 1.18 24.59
C GLY A 200 -2.27 0.96 24.20
N GLU A 201 -3.08 2.02 24.19
CA GLU A 201 -4.49 1.95 23.81
C GLU A 201 -4.63 1.94 22.27
N LEU A 202 -5.44 1.02 21.75
CA LEU A 202 -5.71 0.95 20.32
C LEU A 202 -6.66 2.06 19.88
N ARG A 203 -6.31 2.69 18.77
CA ARG A 203 -7.11 3.70 18.09
C ARG A 203 -7.03 3.48 16.58
N ALA A 204 -8.00 4.00 15.84
CA ALA A 204 -8.07 3.83 14.41
C ALA A 204 -8.55 5.10 13.71
N TYR A 205 -8.26 5.19 12.41
CA TYR A 205 -8.98 6.08 11.52
C TYR A 205 -9.49 5.33 10.29
N ILE A 206 -10.53 5.89 9.67
CA ILE A 206 -11.17 5.37 8.47
C ILE A 206 -11.58 6.56 7.60
N ALA A 207 -11.30 6.49 6.31
CA ALA A 207 -11.79 7.46 5.32
C ALA A 207 -12.09 6.72 4.00
N GLU A 208 -13.16 7.08 3.34
CA GLU A 208 -13.53 6.55 2.03
C GLU A 208 -13.28 7.60 0.96
N GLY A 209 -12.90 7.16 -0.21
CA GLY A 209 -12.62 7.98 -1.37
C GLY A 209 -12.32 7.14 -2.59
N GLU A 210 -11.52 7.68 -3.48
CA GLU A 210 -11.15 7.01 -4.73
C GLU A 210 -9.71 7.33 -5.14
N ILE A 211 -9.14 6.49 -6.00
CA ILE A 211 -7.94 6.76 -6.78
C ILE A 211 -8.41 7.27 -8.13
N LEU A 212 -7.95 8.46 -8.52
CA LEU A 212 -8.35 9.11 -9.76
C LEU A 212 -7.62 8.51 -10.96
N ASP A 213 -8.30 8.43 -12.10
CA ASP A 213 -7.69 8.07 -13.39
C ASP A 213 -6.89 9.26 -13.96
N VAL A 214 -5.80 9.59 -13.29
CA VAL A 214 -4.92 10.72 -13.61
C VAL A 214 -3.47 10.27 -13.55
N PRO A 215 -2.67 10.47 -14.63
CA PRO A 215 -1.26 10.13 -14.64
C PRO A 215 -0.47 10.87 -13.56
N THR A 216 0.27 10.17 -12.75
CA THR A 216 1.04 10.77 -11.64
C THR A 216 2.31 11.47 -12.11
N ARG A 217 2.86 11.06 -13.26
CA ARG A 217 4.11 11.58 -13.84
C ARG A 217 5.28 11.48 -12.88
N SER A 218 5.31 10.41 -12.06
CA SER A 218 6.28 10.20 -11.00
C SER A 218 6.81 8.76 -10.99
N PHE A 219 7.52 8.36 -9.97
CA PHE A 219 8.14 7.05 -9.80
C PHE A 219 7.54 6.29 -8.62
N GLY A 220 7.86 4.99 -8.51
CA GLY A 220 7.32 4.09 -7.47
C GLY A 220 5.93 3.56 -7.80
N GLY A 221 5.31 2.88 -6.86
CA GLY A 221 3.90 2.54 -6.90
C GLY A 221 3.08 3.72 -6.37
N ILE A 222 2.41 4.45 -7.23
CA ILE A 222 1.87 5.76 -6.89
C ILE A 222 0.50 5.99 -7.52
N GLY A 223 -0.36 6.75 -6.84
CA GLY A 223 -1.68 7.17 -7.34
C GLY A 223 -2.07 8.54 -6.83
N ILE A 224 -3.02 9.16 -7.50
CA ILE A 224 -3.67 10.38 -7.01
C ILE A 224 -4.94 9.96 -6.28
N PHE A 225 -4.91 10.14 -4.97
CA PHE A 225 -6.00 9.82 -4.06
C PHE A 225 -6.86 11.05 -3.83
N ALA A 226 -8.17 10.86 -3.85
CA ALA A 226 -9.14 11.88 -3.51
C ALA A 226 -10.05 11.37 -2.39
N ILE A 227 -10.06 12.08 -1.27
CA ILE A 227 -10.89 11.81 -0.10
C ILE A 227 -11.63 13.09 0.28
N PRO A 228 -12.96 13.09 0.30
CA PRO A 228 -13.71 14.29 0.66
C PRO A 228 -13.30 14.88 2.01
N GLU A 229 -13.09 16.19 2.06
CA GLU A 229 -12.63 16.91 3.26
C GLU A 229 -11.28 16.39 3.84
N MET A 230 -10.39 15.86 2.99
CA MET A 230 -9.11 15.29 3.43
C MET A 230 -8.26 16.27 4.22
N GLY A 231 -8.22 17.54 3.83
CA GLY A 231 -7.44 18.56 4.55
C GLY A 231 -7.89 18.74 5.99
N ARG A 232 -9.20 18.69 6.27
CA ARG A 232 -9.76 18.72 7.62
C ARG A 232 -9.43 17.42 8.37
N PHE A 233 -9.65 16.29 7.71
CA PHE A 233 -9.39 14.97 8.29
C PHE A 233 -7.90 14.79 8.63
N TYR A 234 -7.01 15.17 7.72
CA TYR A 234 -5.57 15.12 7.93
C TYR A 234 -5.14 15.93 9.15
N ARG A 235 -5.61 17.19 9.26
CA ARG A 235 -5.26 18.07 10.39
C ARG A 235 -5.76 17.53 11.72
N HIS A 236 -7.05 17.22 11.82
CA HIS A 236 -7.73 16.95 13.10
C HIS A 236 -7.69 15.49 13.52
N VAL A 237 -7.37 14.57 12.61
CA VAL A 237 -7.24 13.15 12.93
C VAL A 237 -5.78 12.72 12.84
N LEU A 238 -5.16 12.81 11.67
CA LEU A 238 -3.84 12.24 11.50
C LEU A 238 -2.77 13.03 12.28
N VAL A 239 -2.71 14.34 12.09
CA VAL A 239 -1.66 15.18 12.73
C VAL A 239 -1.92 15.36 14.22
N GLU A 240 -3.12 15.75 14.61
CA GLU A 240 -3.47 16.02 16.01
C GLU A 240 -3.31 14.76 16.87
N LYS A 241 -3.74 13.61 16.37
CA LYS A 241 -3.60 12.32 17.05
C LYS A 241 -2.28 11.60 16.77
N ARG A 242 -1.36 12.22 16.05
CA ARG A 242 0.00 11.71 15.78
C ARG A 242 -0.01 10.33 15.13
N TYR A 243 -0.81 10.12 14.11
CA TYR A 243 -0.70 8.93 13.26
C TYR A 243 0.53 9.03 12.36
N PRO A 244 1.17 7.90 12.02
CA PRO A 244 2.21 7.88 11.00
C PRO A 244 1.64 8.20 9.62
N HIS A 245 2.53 8.49 8.67
CA HIS A 245 2.14 8.75 7.29
C HIS A 245 1.66 7.51 6.53
N HIS A 246 1.99 6.32 6.99
CA HIS A 246 1.48 5.07 6.46
C HIS A 246 0.00 4.87 6.75
N GLY A 247 -0.78 4.52 5.72
CA GLY A 247 -2.15 4.05 5.84
C GLY A 247 -2.38 2.81 4.98
N ALA A 248 -3.23 1.90 5.45
CA ALA A 248 -3.66 0.77 4.66
C ALA A 248 -4.78 1.19 3.71
N VAL A 249 -4.81 0.57 2.53
CA VAL A 249 -5.82 0.80 1.51
C VAL A 249 -6.48 -0.52 1.14
N ALA A 250 -7.78 -0.61 1.32
CA ALA A 250 -8.63 -1.63 0.74
C ALA A 250 -9.32 -1.05 -0.50
N PHE A 251 -9.33 -1.80 -1.59
CA PHE A 251 -9.93 -1.38 -2.86
C PHE A 251 -11.43 -1.65 -2.83
N GLY A 252 -12.20 -0.60 -2.59
CA GLY A 252 -13.65 -0.59 -2.39
C GLY A 252 -14.06 0.16 -1.12
N HIS A 253 -15.38 0.33 -0.94
CA HIS A 253 -15.95 1.02 0.21
C HIS A 253 -16.29 0.04 1.35
N TYR A 254 -15.45 -0.02 2.36
CA TYR A 254 -15.56 -0.90 3.54
C TYR A 254 -15.62 -0.12 4.85
N GLY A 255 -15.76 1.20 4.80
CA GLY A 255 -15.63 2.07 5.97
C GLY A 255 -16.59 1.72 7.10
N LYS A 256 -17.85 1.46 6.78
CA LYS A 256 -18.83 1.04 7.79
C LYS A 256 -18.47 -0.31 8.42
N LEU A 257 -18.06 -1.27 7.62
CA LEU A 257 -17.71 -2.61 8.11
C LEU A 257 -16.46 -2.57 9.00
N LEU A 258 -15.46 -1.76 8.62
CA LEU A 258 -14.28 -1.49 9.45
C LEU A 258 -14.66 -0.83 10.76
N PHE A 259 -15.53 0.17 10.73
CA PHE A 259 -15.99 0.86 11.93
C PHE A 259 -16.68 -0.11 12.90
N ASP A 260 -17.61 -0.93 12.39
CA ASP A 260 -18.33 -1.91 13.21
C ASP A 260 -17.36 -2.96 13.78
N LEU A 261 -16.39 -3.43 13.00
CA LEU A 261 -15.35 -4.36 13.46
C LEU A 261 -14.49 -3.74 14.56
N PHE A 262 -13.99 -2.52 14.36
CA PHE A 262 -13.16 -1.84 15.36
C PHE A 262 -13.93 -1.61 16.67
N ARG A 263 -15.19 -1.25 16.57
CA ARG A 263 -16.09 -1.15 17.73
C ARG A 263 -16.26 -2.50 18.43
N TYR A 264 -16.46 -3.57 17.68
CA TYR A 264 -16.56 -4.93 18.22
C TYR A 264 -15.28 -5.37 18.93
N LEU A 265 -14.12 -4.99 18.40
CA LEU A 265 -12.82 -5.24 19.02
C LEU A 265 -12.53 -4.34 20.25
N GLY A 266 -13.45 -3.46 20.62
CA GLY A 266 -13.34 -2.61 21.80
C GLY A 266 -12.56 -1.31 21.56
N ILE A 267 -12.24 -0.96 20.34
CA ILE A 267 -11.54 0.30 20.01
C ILE A 267 -12.52 1.45 20.21
N LYS A 268 -12.15 2.38 21.07
CA LYS A 268 -13.00 3.53 21.47
C LYS A 268 -12.74 4.77 20.61
N ASP A 269 -11.49 5.03 20.31
CA ASP A 269 -11.08 6.20 19.52
C ASP A 269 -10.97 5.80 18.03
N ILE A 270 -12.04 6.09 17.29
CA ILE A 270 -12.12 5.85 15.84
C ILE A 270 -12.46 7.16 15.15
N GLY A 271 -11.50 7.70 14.39
CA GLY A 271 -11.71 8.86 13.53
C GLY A 271 -12.30 8.43 12.20
N PHE A 272 -13.61 8.45 12.05
CA PHE A 272 -14.25 8.14 10.77
C PHE A 272 -14.54 9.43 10.01
N ASN A 273 -13.92 9.58 8.84
CA ASN A 273 -14.16 10.73 7.96
C ASN A 273 -15.50 10.58 7.26
N GLN A 274 -16.48 11.31 7.74
CA GLN A 274 -17.82 11.35 7.15
C GLN A 274 -18.07 12.76 6.60
N PRO A 275 -18.06 12.95 5.26
CA PRO A 275 -18.34 14.24 4.64
C PRO A 275 -19.71 14.76 5.01
N LYS A 276 -19.85 16.07 5.10
CA LYS A 276 -21.13 16.73 5.37
C LYS A 276 -22.15 16.33 4.29
N GLY A 277 -23.28 15.78 4.71
CA GLY A 277 -24.38 15.37 3.83
C GLY A 277 -24.51 13.87 3.60
N MET A 278 -23.52 13.07 3.92
CA MET A 278 -23.58 11.62 3.68
C MET A 278 -24.40 10.85 4.73
N PHE A 279 -24.53 11.35 5.95
CA PHE A 279 -25.23 10.64 7.03
C PHE A 279 -25.96 11.55 8.01
N CYS A 280 -27.27 11.61 7.90
CA CYS A 280 -28.13 12.14 8.95
C CYS A 280 -28.76 11.05 9.85
N LEU A 281 -28.59 9.76 9.60
CA LEU A 281 -29.51 8.76 10.14
C LEU A 281 -28.94 7.63 11.00
N LEU A 282 -27.63 7.51 11.21
CA LEU A 282 -27.08 6.35 11.93
C LEU A 282 -26.32 6.62 13.24
N TYR A 283 -26.01 7.84 13.57
CA TYR A 283 -25.26 8.15 14.81
C TYR A 283 -25.79 9.37 15.55
N THR A 284 -26.94 9.21 16.19
CA THR A 284 -27.38 10.05 17.30
C THR A 284 -26.89 9.44 18.63
N SER A 285 -25.59 9.30 18.81
CA SER A 285 -25.02 9.15 20.12
C SER A 285 -24.29 10.45 20.45
N PRO A 286 -24.70 11.19 21.51
CA PRO A 286 -23.99 12.41 21.87
C PRO A 286 -22.56 12.08 22.19
N SER A 287 -21.62 12.80 21.57
CA SER A 287 -20.22 12.81 22.00
C SER A 287 -20.18 13.16 23.49
N PRO A 288 -19.51 12.40 24.33
CA PRO A 288 -19.27 12.86 25.69
C PRO A 288 -18.49 14.16 25.63
N ARG A 289 -18.99 15.19 26.35
CA ARG A 289 -18.33 16.48 26.52
C ARG A 289 -17.05 16.35 27.30
#